data_006414934a45eb280ab4806e4b02e7a6
#
_entry.id   006414934a45eb280ab4806e4b02e7a6
#
_cell.length_a   1.000
_cell.length_b   1.000
_cell.length_c   1.000
_cell.angle_alpha   90.00
_cell.angle_beta   90.00
_cell.angle_gamma   90.00
#
_symmetry.space_group_name_H-M   'P 1'
#
loop_
_entity.id
_entity.type
_entity.pdbx_description
1 polymer ?
#
loop_
_entity_poly.entity_id
_entity_poly.type
_entity_poly.pdbx_seq_one_letter_code
_entity_poly.pdbx_strand_id
1 'polypeptide(L)'
;MRKLCAFYSKVLDRKPTLLTLQYVEFDIEGTILAIYHVKQHNELAQEPVVLTPECHTIIELEVEDVKQEYDRLCNLQVRFVKHLTTQPWGTTSTYFYDPDGNLINFFSR
;
A
#
# COMPACT_ATOMS: atom_id res chain seq x y z
N MET A 1 5.60 -2.63 -12.38
CA MET A 1 4.38 -1.79 -12.27
C MET A 1 3.10 -2.59 -12.29
N ARG A 2 2.97 -3.51 -13.23
CA ARG A 2 1.76 -4.34 -13.38
C ARG A 2 1.42 -5.12 -12.10
N LYS A 3 2.42 -5.70 -11.46
CA LYS A 3 2.27 -6.49 -10.24
C LYS A 3 1.79 -5.63 -9.06
N LEU A 4 2.36 -4.44 -8.90
CA LEU A 4 1.93 -3.49 -7.87
C LEU A 4 0.53 -2.98 -8.14
N CYS A 5 0.20 -2.64 -9.38
CA CYS A 5 -1.15 -2.18 -9.73
C CYS A 5 -2.20 -3.25 -9.40
N ALA A 6 -1.94 -4.50 -9.76
CA ALA A 6 -2.86 -5.60 -9.45
C ALA A 6 -3.01 -5.80 -7.94
N PHE A 7 -1.90 -5.75 -7.22
CA PHE A 7 -1.90 -5.88 -5.75
C PHE A 7 -2.76 -4.80 -5.11
N TYR A 8 -2.48 -3.53 -5.42
CA TYR A 8 -3.20 -2.42 -4.78
C TYR A 8 -4.66 -2.36 -5.21
N SER A 9 -4.98 -2.74 -6.44
CA SER A 9 -6.39 -2.83 -6.87
C SER A 9 -7.18 -3.79 -5.99
N LYS A 10 -6.57 -4.92 -5.63
CA LYS A 10 -7.21 -5.95 -4.79
C LYS A 10 -7.24 -5.53 -3.32
N VAL A 11 -6.14 -5.05 -2.80
CA VAL A 11 -6.00 -4.71 -1.39
C VAL A 11 -6.85 -3.50 -1.03
N LEU A 12 -6.87 -2.48 -1.88
CA LEU A 12 -7.68 -1.29 -1.67
C LEU A 12 -9.14 -1.49 -2.11
N ASP A 13 -9.42 -2.58 -2.83
CA ASP A 13 -10.73 -2.86 -3.42
C ASP A 13 -11.20 -1.68 -4.28
N ARG A 14 -10.30 -1.19 -5.13
CA ARG A 14 -10.54 -0.04 -6.01
C ARG A 14 -9.85 -0.25 -7.34
N LYS A 15 -10.42 0.35 -8.37
CA LYS A 15 -9.76 0.43 -9.67
C LYS A 15 -8.90 1.69 -9.71
N PRO A 16 -7.76 1.65 -10.43
CA PRO A 16 -6.99 2.87 -10.61
C PRO A 16 -7.79 3.92 -11.38
N THR A 17 -7.63 5.18 -11.00
CA THR A 17 -8.26 6.32 -11.69
C THR A 17 -7.41 6.83 -12.85
N LEU A 18 -6.12 6.53 -12.82
CA LEU A 18 -5.19 6.81 -13.91
C LEU A 18 -4.20 5.66 -13.98
N LEU A 19 -3.95 5.17 -15.19
CA LEU A 19 -3.04 4.06 -15.40
C LEU A 19 -2.26 4.24 -16.69
N THR A 20 -0.94 4.28 -16.57
CA THR A 20 -0.01 4.18 -17.69
C THR A 20 0.93 3.01 -17.46
N LEU A 21 1.87 2.79 -18.36
CA LEU A 21 2.86 1.72 -18.19
C LEU A 21 3.79 1.95 -16.99
N GLN A 22 3.93 3.19 -16.53
CA GLN A 22 4.96 3.57 -15.56
C GLN A 22 4.41 4.38 -14.39
N TYR A 23 3.10 4.63 -14.35
CA TYR A 23 2.49 5.47 -13.32
C TYR A 23 1.04 5.04 -13.12
N VAL A 24 0.63 4.93 -11.88
CA VAL A 24 -0.76 4.57 -11.54
C VAL A 24 -1.22 5.40 -10.34
N GLU A 25 -2.48 5.81 -10.37
CA GLU A 25 -3.12 6.52 -9.26
C GLU A 25 -4.34 5.77 -8.77
N PHE A 26 -4.51 5.76 -7.47
CA PHE A 26 -5.73 5.31 -6.81
C PHE A 26 -6.29 6.46 -6.00
N ASP A 27 -7.54 6.79 -6.21
CA ASP A 27 -8.25 7.77 -5.38
C ASP A 27 -8.80 7.04 -4.15
N ILE A 28 -8.33 7.44 -2.97
CA ILE A 28 -8.76 6.88 -1.70
C ILE A 28 -9.46 7.98 -0.94
N GLU A 29 -10.76 8.17 -1.26
CA GLU A 29 -11.62 9.13 -0.58
C GLU A 29 -11.02 10.53 -0.51
N GLY A 30 -10.55 11.02 -1.66
CA GLY A 30 -10.00 12.37 -1.76
C GLY A 30 -8.48 12.46 -1.61
N THR A 31 -7.84 11.37 -1.17
CA THR A 31 -6.38 11.27 -1.13
C THR A 31 -5.93 10.38 -2.27
N ILE A 32 -4.90 10.79 -2.98
CA ILE A 32 -4.36 10.02 -4.10
C ILE A 32 -3.14 9.23 -3.63
N LEU A 33 -3.19 7.91 -3.80
CA LEU A 33 -2.01 7.06 -3.71
C LEU A 33 -1.47 6.88 -5.12
N ALA A 34 -0.25 7.34 -5.36
CA ALA A 34 0.38 7.21 -6.67
C ALA A 34 1.58 6.27 -6.56
N ILE A 35 1.74 5.44 -7.59
CA ILE A 35 2.88 4.54 -7.72
C ILE A 35 3.59 4.90 -9.02
N TYR A 36 4.86 5.23 -8.93
CA TYR A 36 5.63 5.75 -10.04
C TYR A 36 6.89 4.90 -10.24
N HIS A 37 7.10 4.44 -11.44
CA HIS A 37 8.31 3.67 -11.75
C HIS A 37 9.55 4.55 -11.55
N VAL A 38 10.48 4.09 -10.73
CA VAL A 38 11.65 4.88 -10.34
C VAL A 38 12.50 5.32 -11.56
N LYS A 39 12.64 4.45 -12.54
CA LYS A 39 13.41 4.76 -13.75
C LYS A 39 12.78 5.93 -14.50
N GLN A 40 11.45 5.91 -14.67
CA GLN A 40 10.75 7.00 -15.35
C GLN A 40 10.82 8.29 -14.55
N HIS A 41 10.67 8.20 -13.22
CA HIS A 41 10.82 9.36 -12.34
C HIS A 41 12.21 9.99 -12.53
N ASN A 42 13.26 9.17 -12.55
CA ASN A 42 14.63 9.66 -12.63
C ASN A 42 14.98 10.26 -13.99
N GLU A 43 14.29 9.87 -15.05
CA GLU A 43 14.46 10.49 -16.36
C GLU A 43 13.96 11.95 -16.38
N LEU A 44 13.00 12.27 -15.51
CA LEU A 44 12.38 13.59 -15.46
C LEU A 44 12.86 14.43 -14.27
N ALA A 45 13.48 13.81 -13.28
CA ALA A 45 13.89 14.48 -12.05
C ALA A 45 15.21 15.21 -12.24
N GLN A 46 15.39 16.31 -11.50
CA GLN A 46 16.67 17.01 -11.44
C GLN A 46 17.70 16.20 -10.65
N GLU A 47 17.25 15.51 -9.60
CA GLU A 47 18.10 14.64 -8.79
C GLU A 47 17.51 13.22 -8.82
N PRO A 48 18.29 12.23 -9.30
CA PRO A 48 17.82 10.85 -9.30
C PRO A 48 17.63 10.33 -7.88
N VAL A 49 16.58 9.53 -7.69
CA VAL A 49 16.35 8.81 -6.45
C VAL A 49 17.03 7.45 -6.53
N VAL A 50 17.82 7.12 -5.51
CA VAL A 50 18.41 5.80 -5.35
C VAL A 50 17.70 5.10 -4.21
N LEU A 51 17.00 3.99 -4.51
CA LEU A 51 16.30 3.22 -3.50
C LEU A 51 17.29 2.28 -2.82
N THR A 52 17.39 2.40 -1.50
CA THR A 52 18.27 1.57 -0.67
C THR A 52 17.45 0.87 0.39
N PRO A 53 18.01 -0.15 1.09
CA PRO A 53 17.29 -0.79 2.20
C PRO A 53 16.89 0.17 3.33
N GLU A 54 17.53 1.34 3.41
CA GLU A 54 17.19 2.36 4.40
C GLU A 54 16.04 3.26 3.96
N CYS A 55 15.67 3.22 2.68
CA CYS A 55 14.58 4.02 2.12
C CYS A 55 13.26 3.27 2.28
N HIS A 56 12.70 3.28 3.50
CA HIS A 56 11.43 2.61 3.73
C HIS A 56 10.49 3.47 4.57
N THR A 57 9.23 3.24 4.36
CA THR A 57 8.12 4.00 4.93
C THR A 57 7.02 3.00 5.27
N ILE A 58 6.19 3.34 6.23
CA ILE A 58 4.96 2.63 6.49
C ILE A 58 3.81 3.43 5.91
N ILE A 59 2.99 2.80 5.10
CA ILE A 59 1.76 3.41 4.60
C ILE A 59 0.65 3.00 5.55
N GLU A 60 0.11 3.96 6.29
CA GLU A 60 -0.94 3.69 7.26
C GLU A 60 -2.28 4.19 6.74
N LEU A 61 -3.24 3.30 6.68
CA LEU A 61 -4.58 3.58 6.18
C LEU A 61 -5.61 3.22 7.25
N GLU A 62 -6.35 4.23 7.69
CA GLU A 62 -7.47 4.02 8.59
C GLU A 62 -8.63 3.42 7.81
N VAL A 63 -9.20 2.34 8.32
CA VAL A 63 -10.35 1.68 7.72
C VAL A 63 -11.48 1.65 8.75
N GLU A 64 -12.70 1.50 8.29
CA GLU A 64 -13.86 1.52 9.16
C GLU A 64 -13.93 0.27 10.03
N ASP A 65 -13.66 -0.90 9.45
CA ASP A 65 -13.73 -2.19 10.14
C ASP A 65 -12.51 -3.03 9.74
N VAL A 66 -11.45 -2.95 10.54
CA VAL A 66 -10.20 -3.65 10.23
C VAL A 66 -10.35 -5.16 10.33
N LYS A 67 -11.26 -5.67 11.16
CA LYS A 67 -11.52 -7.11 11.24
C LYS A 67 -12.03 -7.64 9.91
N GLN A 68 -12.99 -6.94 9.31
CA GLN A 68 -13.52 -7.31 8.00
C GLN A 68 -12.44 -7.24 6.92
N GLU A 69 -11.63 -6.18 6.95
CA GLU A 69 -10.52 -6.03 6.01
C GLU A 69 -9.47 -7.13 6.21
N TYR A 70 -9.18 -7.50 7.46
CA TYR A 70 -8.25 -8.57 7.76
C TYR A 70 -8.70 -9.91 7.18
N ASP A 71 -9.98 -10.25 7.34
CA ASP A 71 -10.53 -11.48 6.79
C ASP A 71 -10.40 -11.51 5.26
N ARG A 72 -10.65 -10.38 4.63
CA ARG A 72 -10.50 -10.21 3.18
C ARG A 72 -9.04 -10.36 2.74
N LEU A 73 -8.12 -9.75 3.50
CA LEU A 73 -6.67 -9.85 3.23
C LEU A 73 -6.17 -11.29 3.37
N CYS A 74 -6.71 -12.06 4.32
CA CYS A 74 -6.38 -13.47 4.47
C CYS A 74 -6.72 -14.25 3.20
N ASN A 75 -7.88 -13.97 2.61
CA ASN A 75 -8.31 -14.62 1.38
C ASN A 75 -7.45 -14.20 0.18
N LEU A 76 -6.87 -13.00 0.20
CA LEU A 76 -5.96 -12.52 -0.85
C LEU A 76 -4.54 -13.07 -0.69
N GLN A 77 -4.26 -13.76 0.42
CA GLN A 77 -2.96 -14.36 0.69
C GLN A 77 -1.81 -13.34 0.71
N VAL A 78 -2.07 -12.17 1.30
CA VAL A 78 -1.01 -11.16 1.48
C VAL A 78 0.05 -11.67 2.46
N ARG A 79 1.24 -11.11 2.38
CA ARG A 79 2.34 -11.47 3.27
C ARG A 79 2.25 -10.67 4.56
N PHE A 80 1.67 -11.25 5.60
CA PHE A 80 1.51 -10.58 6.89
C PHE A 80 2.83 -10.46 7.63
N VAL A 81 3.04 -9.30 8.27
CA VAL A 81 4.08 -9.07 9.27
C VAL A 81 3.47 -9.22 10.66
N LYS A 82 2.27 -8.67 10.84
CA LYS A 82 1.55 -8.73 12.10
C LYS A 82 0.07 -8.99 11.81
N HIS A 83 -0.42 -10.10 12.32
CA HIS A 83 -1.83 -10.44 12.20
C HIS A 83 -2.68 -9.49 13.04
N LEU A 84 -3.99 -9.58 12.90
CA LEU A 84 -4.92 -8.69 13.59
C LEU A 84 -4.63 -8.64 15.08
N THR A 85 -4.35 -7.44 15.60
CA THR A 85 -3.94 -7.23 16.99
C THR A 85 -4.50 -5.91 17.48
N THR A 86 -5.08 -5.93 18.68
CA THR A 86 -5.45 -4.68 19.39
C THR A 86 -4.22 -4.18 20.13
N GLN A 87 -3.80 -2.97 19.81
CA GLN A 87 -2.60 -2.38 20.40
C GLN A 87 -2.88 -1.84 21.80
N PRO A 88 -1.84 -1.68 22.64
CA PRO A 88 -2.04 -1.15 24.00
C PRO A 88 -2.68 0.25 24.06
N TRP A 89 -2.53 1.04 22.99
CA TRP A 89 -3.12 2.39 22.92
C TRP A 89 -4.52 2.40 22.33
N GLY A 90 -5.12 1.24 22.03
CA GLY A 90 -6.53 1.09 21.72
C GLY A 90 -6.90 0.88 20.25
N THR A 91 -5.98 1.12 19.30
CA THR A 91 -6.27 0.83 17.90
C THR A 91 -6.10 -0.66 17.62
N THR A 92 -6.89 -1.17 16.69
CA THR A 92 -6.73 -2.53 16.17
C THR A 92 -6.11 -2.44 14.79
N SER A 93 -5.09 -3.23 14.51
CA SER A 93 -4.31 -3.09 13.28
C SER A 93 -3.80 -4.42 12.76
N THR A 94 -3.45 -4.42 11.47
CA THR A 94 -2.74 -5.53 10.83
C THR A 94 -1.72 -4.94 9.86
N TYR A 95 -0.54 -5.55 9.81
CA TYR A 95 0.57 -5.10 8.98
C TYR A 95 0.91 -6.16 7.94
N PHE A 96 1.14 -5.74 6.71
CA PHE A 96 1.50 -6.65 5.63
C PHE A 96 2.38 -5.94 4.60
N TYR A 97 3.07 -6.72 3.78
CA TYR A 97 3.94 -6.20 2.74
C TYR A 97 3.24 -6.15 1.39
N ASP A 98 3.57 -5.15 0.59
CA ASP A 98 3.28 -5.21 -0.84
C ASP A 98 4.35 -6.05 -1.57
N PRO A 99 4.19 -6.32 -2.89
CA PRO A 99 5.17 -7.12 -3.62
C PRO A 99 6.59 -6.56 -3.66
N ASP A 100 6.76 -5.27 -3.46
CA ASP A 100 8.08 -4.63 -3.45
C ASP A 100 8.66 -4.50 -2.05
N GLY A 101 7.96 -5.01 -1.03
CA GLY A 101 8.44 -4.99 0.34
C GLY A 101 8.09 -3.73 1.12
N ASN A 102 7.21 -2.89 0.59
CA ASN A 102 6.70 -1.75 1.35
C ASN A 102 5.73 -2.22 2.42
N LEU A 103 5.83 -1.64 3.61
CA LEU A 103 4.99 -2.03 4.74
C LEU A 103 3.70 -1.21 4.74
N ILE A 104 2.59 -1.90 4.89
CA ILE A 104 1.26 -1.30 4.94
C ILE A 104 0.61 -1.65 6.26
N ASN A 105 -0.04 -0.68 6.89
CA ASN A 105 -0.84 -0.86 8.08
C ASN A 105 -2.28 -0.48 7.80
N PHE A 106 -3.19 -1.43 7.98
CA PHE A 106 -4.63 -1.14 8.06
C PHE A 106 -5.03 -1.10 9.53
N PHE A 107 -5.68 -0.05 9.95
CA PHE A 107 -6.08 0.09 11.35
C PHE A 107 -7.46 0.72 11.49
N SER A 108 -8.13 0.42 12.60
CA SER A 108 -9.35 1.10 13.03
C SER A 108 -9.23 1.50 14.50
N ARG A 109 -9.97 2.54 14.87
CA ARG A 109 -9.96 3.09 16.24
C ARG A 109 -11.07 2.49 17.09
#